data_202bb6594b8dc4917ed9c1974cc320df
#
_entry.id   202bb6594b8dc4917ed9c1974cc320df
#
_cell.length_a   1.000
_cell.length_b   1.000
_cell.length_c   1.000
_cell.angle_alpha   90.00
_cell.angle_beta   90.00
_cell.angle_gamma   90.00
#
_symmetry.space_group_name_H-M   'P 1'
#
loop_
_entity.id
_entity.type
_entity.pdbx_description
1 polymer ?
#
loop_
_entity_poly.entity_id
_entity_poly.type
_entity_poly.pdbx_seq_one_letter_code
_entity_poly.pdbx_strand_id
1 'polypeptide(L)'
;MVQKLGGKIPILGVCLGHQGICEVYGCTISHAKQLMHGKKSRIHIDNNSPIFKGLDEEMDAARYHSLVAVRETVPDVLQVIGEDKNGEVMAVQHKTYPVYGLQFHPESILTPQGRIILENFLNL
;
A
#
# COMPACT_ATOMS: atom_id res chain seq x y z
N MET A 1 -6.93 17.15 1.64
CA MET A 1 -8.14 16.32 1.48
C MET A 1 -8.12 15.06 2.32
N VAL A 2 -7.05 14.29 2.27
CA VAL A 2 -6.94 13.02 3.05
C VAL A 2 -7.15 13.27 4.55
N GLN A 3 -6.50 14.27 5.12
CA GLN A 3 -6.64 14.59 6.56
C GLN A 3 -8.05 14.99 6.94
N LYS A 4 -8.78 15.65 6.03
CA LYS A 4 -10.17 16.07 6.30
C LYS A 4 -11.16 14.93 6.15
N LEU A 5 -10.95 14.03 5.20
CA LEU A 5 -11.90 12.99 4.85
C LEU A 5 -11.55 11.62 5.46
N GLY A 6 -10.28 11.41 5.84
CA GLY A 6 -9.80 10.10 6.29
C GLY A 6 -10.55 9.50 7.48
N GLY A 7 -11.14 10.35 8.35
CA GLY A 7 -11.96 9.88 9.47
C GLY A 7 -13.42 9.68 9.16
N LYS A 8 -13.87 10.03 7.95
CA LYS A 8 -15.29 10.03 7.58
C LYS A 8 -15.63 8.95 6.56
N ILE A 9 -14.76 8.72 5.57
CA ILE A 9 -14.99 7.75 4.50
C ILE A 9 -13.73 6.92 4.28
N PRO A 10 -13.86 5.66 3.84
CA PRO A 10 -12.71 4.86 3.46
C PRO A 10 -11.98 5.47 2.27
N ILE A 11 -10.65 5.50 2.35
CA ILE A 11 -9.78 6.02 1.29
C ILE A 11 -8.75 4.96 0.92
N LEU A 12 -8.63 4.70 -0.38
CA LEU A 12 -7.59 3.83 -0.93
C LEU A 12 -6.77 4.62 -1.94
N GLY A 13 -5.48 4.79 -1.67
CA GLY A 13 -4.53 5.40 -2.60
C GLY A 13 -3.67 4.32 -3.26
N VAL A 14 -3.54 4.39 -4.59
CA VAL A 14 -2.76 3.42 -5.36
C VAL A 14 -1.60 4.15 -6.05
N CYS A 15 -0.39 3.63 -5.92
CA CYS A 15 0.84 4.17 -6.50
C CYS A 15 1.07 5.63 -6.09
N LEU A 16 0.78 6.61 -6.95
CA LEU A 16 0.92 8.03 -6.60
C LEU A 16 0.01 8.44 -5.45
N GLY A 17 -1.20 7.87 -5.39
CA GLY A 17 -2.14 8.10 -4.28
C GLY A 17 -1.60 7.57 -2.95
N HIS A 18 -0.97 6.41 -2.97
CA HIS A 18 -0.29 5.85 -1.80
C HIS A 18 0.83 6.78 -1.33
N GLN A 19 1.67 7.25 -2.27
CA GLN A 19 2.75 8.17 -1.94
C GLN A 19 2.22 9.47 -1.34
N GLY A 20 1.12 10.00 -1.90
CA GLY A 20 0.46 11.19 -1.37
C GLY A 20 -0.05 11.00 0.06
N ILE A 21 -0.66 9.85 0.35
CA ILE A 21 -1.10 9.50 1.71
C ILE A 21 0.11 9.48 2.65
N CYS A 22 1.18 8.82 2.26
CA CYS A 22 2.39 8.76 3.09
C CYS A 22 2.95 10.15 3.38
N GLU A 23 3.05 11.00 2.35
CA GLU A 23 3.56 12.38 2.54
C GLU A 23 2.66 13.20 3.46
N VAL A 24 1.34 13.10 3.30
CA VAL A 24 0.38 13.84 4.15
C VAL A 24 0.59 13.51 5.63
N TYR A 25 0.90 12.26 5.94
CA TYR A 25 1.13 11.83 7.32
C TYR A 25 2.59 11.93 7.77
N GLY A 26 3.48 12.44 6.92
CA GLY A 26 4.85 12.77 7.31
C GLY A 26 5.95 11.82 6.85
N CYS A 27 5.65 10.86 5.98
CA CYS A 27 6.69 10.00 5.41
C CYS A 27 7.54 10.80 4.40
N THR A 28 8.80 10.39 4.27
CA THR A 28 9.67 10.86 3.20
C THR A 28 9.54 9.90 2.01
N ILE A 29 9.39 10.45 0.80
CA ILE A 29 9.36 9.67 -0.43
C ILE A 29 10.73 9.82 -1.10
N SER A 30 11.31 8.69 -1.49
CA SER A 30 12.62 8.65 -2.12
C SER A 30 12.65 7.62 -3.24
N HIS A 31 13.78 7.51 -3.95
CA HIS A 31 13.91 6.56 -5.04
C HIS A 31 13.96 5.12 -4.51
N ALA A 32 13.29 4.21 -5.23
CA ALA A 32 13.38 2.79 -4.97
C ALA A 32 14.80 2.29 -5.25
N LYS A 33 15.20 1.20 -4.60
CA LYS A 33 16.52 0.59 -4.82
C LYS A 33 16.70 0.11 -6.25
N GLN A 34 15.61 -0.27 -6.91
CA GLN A 34 15.60 -0.68 -8.32
C GLN A 34 14.43 0.00 -9.03
N LEU A 35 14.66 0.32 -10.31
CA LEU A 35 13.59 0.85 -11.15
C LEU A 35 12.58 -0.26 -11.47
N MET A 36 11.31 -0.03 -11.16
CA MET A 36 10.25 -1.02 -11.31
C MET A 36 9.19 -0.55 -12.31
N HIS A 37 9.30 -1.02 -13.54
CA HIS A 37 8.32 -0.74 -14.59
C HIS A 37 7.74 -2.05 -15.13
N GLY A 38 6.46 -2.30 -14.83
CA GLY A 38 5.76 -3.46 -15.35
C GLY A 38 6.30 -4.78 -14.87
N LYS A 39 6.94 -4.82 -13.71
CA LYS A 39 7.50 -6.04 -13.14
C LYS A 39 6.61 -6.60 -12.05
N LYS A 40 6.54 -7.94 -11.99
CA LYS A 40 5.89 -8.64 -10.90
C LYS A 40 6.90 -8.89 -9.78
N SER A 41 6.50 -8.61 -8.55
CA SER A 41 7.31 -8.87 -7.36
C SER A 41 6.52 -9.67 -6.35
N ARG A 42 7.21 -10.52 -5.60
CA ARG A 42 6.64 -11.20 -4.45
C ARG A 42 6.70 -10.26 -3.25
N ILE A 43 5.56 -10.01 -2.62
CA ILE A 43 5.51 -9.15 -1.43
C ILE A 43 4.94 -9.92 -0.25
N HIS A 44 5.35 -9.52 0.95
CA HIS A 44 4.82 -10.03 2.21
C HIS A 44 3.78 -9.05 2.72
N ILE A 45 2.60 -9.55 3.10
CA ILE A 45 1.50 -8.73 3.59
C ILE A 45 1.03 -9.19 4.97
N ASP A 46 0.47 -8.24 5.72
CA ASP A 46 -0.20 -8.53 6.98
C ASP A 46 -1.68 -8.84 6.68
N ASN A 47 -2.01 -10.12 6.62
CA ASN A 47 -3.37 -10.54 6.28
C ASN A 47 -4.38 -10.37 7.41
N ASN A 48 -3.98 -9.79 8.54
CA ASN A 48 -4.91 -9.30 9.55
C ASN A 48 -5.52 -7.96 9.16
N SER A 49 -4.94 -7.24 8.20
CA SER A 49 -5.52 -6.01 7.68
C SER A 49 -6.84 -6.31 6.97
N PRO A 50 -7.89 -5.49 7.16
CA PRO A 50 -9.19 -5.72 6.51
C PRO A 50 -9.11 -5.82 4.99
N ILE A 51 -8.21 -5.08 4.33
CA ILE A 51 -8.11 -5.13 2.87
C ILE A 51 -7.38 -6.38 2.36
N PHE A 52 -6.67 -7.08 3.22
CA PHE A 52 -5.96 -8.31 2.87
C PHE A 52 -6.64 -9.57 3.40
N LYS A 53 -7.86 -9.44 3.89
CA LYS A 53 -8.62 -10.56 4.43
C LYS A 53 -8.84 -11.64 3.38
N GLY A 54 -8.55 -12.88 3.74
CA GLY A 54 -8.70 -14.02 2.84
C GLY A 54 -7.49 -14.30 1.96
N LEU A 55 -6.42 -13.52 2.10
CA LEU A 55 -5.18 -13.73 1.35
C LEU A 55 -4.14 -14.43 2.22
N ASP A 56 -3.17 -15.08 1.55
CA ASP A 56 -1.99 -15.61 2.20
C ASP A 56 -1.05 -14.46 2.62
N GLU A 57 -0.04 -14.78 3.44
CA GLU A 57 0.93 -13.78 3.90
C GLU A 57 1.85 -13.28 2.79
N GLU A 58 1.89 -13.94 1.64
CA GLU A 58 2.65 -13.53 0.47
C GLU A 58 1.77 -13.49 -0.75
N MET A 59 2.05 -12.56 -1.66
CA MET A 59 1.34 -12.45 -2.92
C MET A 59 2.22 -11.82 -4.00
N ASP A 60 1.84 -12.03 -5.26
CA ASP A 60 2.46 -11.35 -6.38
C ASP A 60 1.79 -10.01 -6.60
N ALA A 61 2.58 -9.00 -6.91
CA ALA A 61 2.09 -7.64 -7.13
C ALA A 61 2.80 -6.98 -8.31
N ALA A 62 2.04 -6.21 -9.09
CA ALA A 62 2.58 -5.44 -10.21
C ALA A 62 3.19 -4.14 -9.69
N ARG A 63 4.41 -3.85 -10.10
CA ARG A 63 5.15 -2.67 -9.67
C ARG A 63 5.50 -1.80 -10.89
N TYR A 64 5.09 -0.53 -10.82
CA TYR A 64 5.31 0.46 -11.89
C TYR A 64 5.88 1.76 -11.31
N HIS A 65 6.75 1.66 -10.30
CA HIS A 65 7.19 2.83 -9.57
C HIS A 65 8.71 2.94 -9.50
N SER A 66 9.18 4.18 -9.41
CA SER A 66 10.58 4.51 -9.13
C SER A 66 10.77 5.17 -7.77
N LEU A 67 9.68 5.49 -7.07
CA LEU A 67 9.67 6.14 -5.75
C LEU A 67 8.96 5.24 -4.74
N VAL A 68 9.44 5.28 -3.50
CA VAL A 68 8.85 4.54 -2.37
C VAL A 68 8.87 5.41 -1.12
N ALA A 69 7.96 5.12 -0.18
CA ALA A 69 8.03 5.71 1.15
C ALA A 69 9.26 5.14 1.88
N VAL A 70 10.06 6.00 2.47
CA VAL A 70 11.22 5.58 3.25
C VAL A 70 10.73 4.98 4.57
N ARG A 71 11.01 3.70 4.80
CA ARG A 71 10.46 2.94 5.93
C ARG A 71 10.74 3.59 7.27
N GLU A 72 11.93 4.10 7.49
CA GLU A 72 12.34 4.73 8.74
C GLU A 72 11.59 6.03 9.03
N THR A 73 10.93 6.61 8.02
CA THR A 73 10.17 7.85 8.17
C THR A 73 8.68 7.63 8.34
N VAL A 74 8.21 6.37 8.32
CA VAL A 74 6.79 6.05 8.51
C VAL A 74 6.40 6.41 9.94
N PRO A 75 5.43 7.34 10.14
CA PRO A 75 5.05 7.78 11.48
C PRO A 75 4.23 6.73 12.22
N ASP A 76 4.06 6.94 13.52
CA ASP A 76 3.33 6.00 14.38
C ASP A 76 1.86 5.85 14.01
N VAL A 77 1.25 6.85 13.35
CA VAL A 77 -0.16 6.79 12.94
C VAL A 77 -0.39 5.85 11.76
N LEU A 78 0.67 5.49 11.03
CA LEU A 78 0.60 4.55 9.91
C LEU A 78 1.26 3.23 10.30
N GLN A 79 0.70 2.15 9.79
CA GLN A 79 1.23 0.81 9.94
C GLN A 79 1.63 0.28 8.57
N VAL A 80 2.85 -0.25 8.45
CA VAL A 80 3.28 -0.94 7.23
C VAL A 80 2.61 -2.30 7.23
N ILE A 81 1.78 -2.55 6.21
CA ILE A 81 1.03 -3.81 6.07
C ILE A 81 1.48 -4.62 4.86
N GLY A 82 2.46 -4.14 4.12
CA GLY A 82 3.05 -4.88 3.01
C GLY A 82 4.44 -4.37 2.70
N GLU A 83 5.35 -5.29 2.39
CA GLU A 83 6.73 -4.97 2.04
C GLU A 83 7.27 -5.99 1.05
N ASP A 84 8.29 -5.61 0.27
CA ASP A 84 8.98 -6.56 -0.59
C ASP A 84 10.10 -7.29 0.19
N LYS A 85 10.82 -8.16 -0.50
CA LYS A 85 11.91 -8.94 0.13
C LYS A 85 13.06 -8.07 0.63
N ASN A 86 13.17 -6.82 0.15
CA ASN A 86 14.21 -5.87 0.57
C ASN A 86 13.72 -4.94 1.67
N GLY A 87 12.49 -5.12 2.16
CA GLY A 87 11.91 -4.29 3.20
C GLY A 87 11.35 -2.96 2.70
N GLU A 88 11.22 -2.77 1.38
CA GLU A 88 10.58 -1.57 0.83
C GLU A 88 9.09 -1.57 1.11
N VAL A 89 8.55 -0.43 1.52
CA VAL A 89 7.13 -0.28 1.88
C VAL A 89 6.26 -0.44 0.63
N MET A 90 5.37 -1.44 0.66
CA MET A 90 4.46 -1.73 -0.44
C MET A 90 3.01 -1.43 -0.10
N ALA A 91 2.66 -1.39 1.18
CA ALA A 91 1.31 -1.05 1.61
C ALA A 91 1.33 -0.49 3.02
N VAL A 92 0.45 0.47 3.28
CA VAL A 92 0.27 1.06 4.61
C VAL A 92 -1.21 1.18 4.94
N GLN A 93 -1.53 1.25 6.23
CA GLN A 93 -2.85 1.63 6.70
C GLN A 93 -2.73 2.58 7.87
N HIS A 94 -3.71 3.47 8.01
CA HIS A 94 -3.82 4.31 9.20
C HIS A 94 -4.31 3.44 10.36
N LYS A 95 -3.75 3.64 11.55
CA LYS A 95 -4.10 2.81 12.71
C LYS A 95 -5.51 3.04 13.22
N THR A 96 -6.07 4.22 12.97
CA THR A 96 -7.39 4.63 13.48
C THR A 96 -8.42 4.81 12.36
N TYR A 97 -8.04 5.47 11.27
CA TYR A 97 -8.94 5.82 10.18
C TYR A 97 -8.89 4.78 9.06
N PRO A 98 -9.98 4.61 8.26
CA PRO A 98 -9.99 3.66 7.15
C PRO A 98 -9.24 4.22 5.92
N VAL A 99 -7.97 4.54 6.09
CA VAL A 99 -7.09 5.06 5.05
C VAL A 99 -6.03 4.01 4.75
N TYR A 100 -5.95 3.61 3.47
CA TYR A 100 -5.06 2.56 3.00
C TYR A 100 -4.26 3.04 1.80
N GLY A 101 -3.00 2.64 1.70
CA GLY A 101 -2.16 2.94 0.56
C GLY A 101 -1.50 1.68 0.01
N LEU A 102 -1.53 1.52 -1.32
CA LEU A 102 -0.88 0.42 -2.02
C LEU A 102 0.11 1.00 -3.01
N GLN A 103 1.38 0.62 -2.90
CA GLN A 103 2.41 1.04 -3.87
C GLN A 103 2.27 0.28 -5.19
N PHE A 104 1.73 -0.92 -5.15
CA PHE A 104 1.48 -1.75 -6.33
C PHE A 104 0.10 -1.47 -6.92
N HIS A 105 -0.13 -2.00 -8.13
CA HIS A 105 -1.41 -1.84 -8.84
C HIS A 105 -2.29 -3.07 -8.66
N PRO A 106 -3.33 -3.01 -7.80
CA PRO A 106 -4.20 -4.18 -7.57
C PRO A 106 -5.06 -4.53 -8.78
N GLU A 107 -5.30 -3.56 -9.70
CA GLU A 107 -6.08 -3.77 -10.91
C GLU A 107 -5.30 -4.47 -12.03
N SER A 108 -3.96 -4.55 -11.89
CA SER A 108 -3.11 -5.14 -12.93
C SER A 108 -3.27 -6.65 -13.02
N ILE A 109 -3.18 -7.20 -14.24
CA ILE A 109 -3.14 -8.64 -14.47
C ILE A 109 -1.94 -9.30 -13.75
N LEU A 110 -0.88 -8.53 -13.47
CA LEU A 110 0.30 -9.02 -12.74
C LEU A 110 0.08 -9.08 -11.23
N THR A 111 -1.10 -8.66 -10.75
CA THR A 111 -1.50 -8.77 -9.35
C THR A 111 -2.74 -9.67 -9.26
N PRO A 112 -2.55 -11.02 -9.26
CA PRO A 112 -3.68 -11.95 -9.35
C PRO A 112 -4.71 -11.81 -8.22
N GLN A 113 -4.27 -11.45 -7.01
CA GLN A 113 -5.15 -11.29 -5.85
C GLN A 113 -5.71 -9.88 -5.70
N GLY A 114 -5.41 -8.98 -6.65
CA GLY A 114 -5.82 -7.58 -6.56
C GLY A 114 -7.32 -7.38 -6.47
N ARG A 115 -8.09 -8.22 -7.17
CA ARG A 115 -9.56 -8.17 -7.12
C ARG A 115 -10.09 -8.37 -5.70
N ILE A 116 -9.51 -9.30 -4.94
CA ILE A 116 -9.91 -9.58 -3.56
C ILE A 116 -9.65 -8.35 -2.69
N ILE A 117 -8.50 -7.69 -2.88
CA ILE A 117 -8.16 -6.45 -2.16
C ILE A 117 -9.20 -5.37 -2.42
N LEU A 118 -9.55 -5.15 -3.69
CA LEU A 118 -10.54 -4.14 -4.07
C LEU A 118 -11.93 -4.47 -3.51
N GLU A 119 -12.34 -5.73 -3.56
CA GLU A 119 -13.61 -6.17 -2.98
C GLU A 119 -13.62 -5.96 -1.46
N ASN A 120 -12.53 -6.29 -0.77
CA ASN A 120 -12.42 -6.08 0.67
C ASN A 120 -12.55 -4.60 1.01
N PHE A 121 -11.92 -3.72 0.23
CA PHE A 121 -12.01 -2.28 0.45
C PHE A 121 -13.45 -1.79 0.27
N LEU A 122 -14.14 -2.24 -0.77
CA LEU A 122 -15.52 -1.83 -1.04
C LEU A 122 -16.50 -2.32 0.03
N ASN A 123 -16.14 -3.34 0.80
CA ASN A 123 -16.98 -3.91 1.85
C ASN A 123 -16.64 -3.39 3.25
N LEU A 124 -15.80 -2.37 3.36
CA LEU A 124 -15.46 -1.77 4.65
C LEU A 124 -16.65 -1.06 5.31
#